data_e1ef817997fe5543c606f49a8afdafeb
#
_entry.id   e1ef817997fe5543c606f49a8afdafeb
#
_cell.length_a   1.000
_cell.length_b   1.000
_cell.length_c   1.000
_cell.angle_alpha   90.00
_cell.angle_beta   90.00
_cell.angle_gamma   90.00
#
_symmetry.space_group_name_H-M   'P 1'
#
loop_
_entity.id
_entity.type
_entity.pdbx_description
1 polymer ?
#
loop_
_entity_poly.entity_id
_entity_poly.type
_entity_poly.pdbx_seq_one_letter_code
_entity_poly.pdbx_strand_id
1 'polypeptide(L)'
;LLGIGMGNKETLTIQGNEAVEQADLIIGAKRMADAVALPGQDVFYEYRSAEIAEYIKKHPEYEKVVIALSGDVGFYSGAKGLLKALDGNAEIICGISSVVYFMSKIGLSWDDAKIVSAHGRVCNLVSLIRTNQKVFAILGTSDGTAHLAQKLTDYGMGEVQLYVGENLSYEDEKIFVKQARELTDYRGDALSVICAWNPDAKTALTTHGLPDDAFTRGKVPMTKTEV
;
A
#
# COMPACT_ATOMS: atom_id res chain seq x y z
N LEU A 1 0.61 17.83 6.85
CA LEU A 1 0.29 16.66 6.02
C LEU A 1 -0.67 15.78 6.79
N LEU A 2 -1.81 15.47 6.22
CA LEU A 2 -2.86 14.69 6.86
C LEU A 2 -3.06 13.34 6.14
N GLY A 3 -2.91 12.25 6.87
CA GLY A 3 -3.41 10.95 6.45
C GLY A 3 -4.93 10.89 6.66
N ILE A 4 -5.70 10.85 5.58
CA ILE A 4 -7.17 10.91 5.66
C ILE A 4 -7.84 9.55 5.91
N GLY A 5 -7.07 8.53 6.25
CA GLY A 5 -7.60 7.17 6.37
C GLY A 5 -8.05 6.61 5.03
N MET A 6 -9.11 5.84 5.06
CA MET A 6 -9.58 5.12 3.88
C MET A 6 -10.50 5.95 2.96
N GLY A 7 -10.73 7.21 3.27
CA GLY A 7 -11.52 8.12 2.43
C GLY A 7 -12.97 8.31 2.88
N ASN A 8 -13.30 7.85 4.10
CA ASN A 8 -14.56 8.17 4.76
C ASN A 8 -14.31 8.82 6.12
N LYS A 9 -15.33 9.49 6.67
CA LYS A 9 -15.22 10.19 7.96
C LYS A 9 -14.97 9.26 9.14
N GLU A 10 -15.39 8.02 9.07
CA GLU A 10 -15.24 7.03 10.14
C GLU A 10 -13.78 6.57 10.31
N THR A 11 -12.96 6.73 9.27
CA THR A 11 -11.53 6.38 9.31
C THR A 11 -10.62 7.59 9.44
N LEU A 12 -11.17 8.80 9.51
CA LEU A 12 -10.45 10.02 9.84
C LEU A 12 -10.20 10.07 11.36
N THR A 13 -8.98 10.40 11.76
CA THR A 13 -8.69 10.60 13.19
C THR A 13 -9.37 11.87 13.73
N ILE A 14 -9.61 11.94 15.03
CA ILE A 14 -10.15 13.14 15.67
C ILE A 14 -9.26 14.36 15.37
N GLN A 15 -7.94 14.21 15.56
CA GLN A 15 -6.96 15.26 15.23
C GLN A 15 -7.00 15.65 13.75
N GLY A 16 -7.20 14.67 12.85
CA GLY A 16 -7.36 14.92 11.42
C GLY A 16 -8.61 15.73 11.11
N ASN A 17 -9.74 15.41 11.76
CA ASN A 17 -10.98 16.15 11.60
C ASN A 17 -10.85 17.60 12.10
N GLU A 18 -10.24 17.80 13.28
CA GLU A 18 -9.98 19.13 13.83
C GLU A 18 -9.08 19.97 12.90
N ALA A 19 -8.05 19.34 12.30
CA ALA A 19 -7.20 20.02 11.33
C ALA A 19 -7.95 20.44 10.08
N VAL A 20 -8.84 19.59 9.57
CA VAL A 20 -9.71 19.92 8.42
C VAL A 20 -10.66 21.06 8.75
N GLU A 21 -11.34 21.02 9.92
CA GLU A 21 -12.27 22.07 10.35
C GLU A 21 -11.62 23.44 10.49
N GLN A 22 -10.33 23.48 10.82
CA GLN A 22 -9.56 24.71 11.00
C GLN A 22 -8.85 25.17 9.73
N ALA A 23 -8.87 24.38 8.66
CA ALA A 23 -8.12 24.69 7.45
C ALA A 23 -8.79 25.77 6.61
N ASP A 24 -7.97 26.71 6.11
CA ASP A 24 -8.39 27.72 5.12
C ASP A 24 -8.36 27.11 3.70
N LEU A 25 -7.44 26.17 3.48
CA LEU A 25 -7.21 25.54 2.19
C LEU A 25 -6.99 24.03 2.35
N ILE A 26 -7.69 23.25 1.54
CA ILE A 26 -7.44 21.80 1.38
C ILE A 26 -6.74 21.55 0.05
N ILE A 27 -5.59 20.87 0.09
CA ILE A 27 -4.84 20.44 -1.10
C ILE A 27 -4.81 18.92 -1.19
N GLY A 28 -4.95 18.37 -2.39
CA GLY A 28 -4.80 16.91 -2.60
C GLY A 28 -5.26 16.50 -3.99
N ALA A 29 -5.00 15.24 -4.33
CA ALA A 29 -5.66 14.65 -5.49
C ALA A 29 -7.19 14.75 -5.31
N LYS A 30 -7.93 14.95 -6.40
CA LYS A 30 -9.37 15.23 -6.35
C LYS A 30 -10.13 14.33 -5.36
N ARG A 31 -9.93 13.02 -5.45
CA ARG A 31 -10.58 12.05 -4.56
C ARG A 31 -10.25 12.27 -3.07
N MET A 32 -9.01 12.68 -2.77
CA MET A 32 -8.57 12.90 -1.38
C MET A 32 -9.14 14.19 -0.82
N ALA A 33 -9.05 15.27 -1.57
CA ALA A 33 -9.55 16.55 -1.17
C ALA A 33 -11.08 16.54 -1.02
N ASP A 34 -11.81 15.98 -1.99
CA ASP A 34 -13.27 15.86 -1.93
C ASP A 34 -13.76 15.02 -0.74
N ALA A 35 -12.96 14.05 -0.29
CA ALA A 35 -13.32 13.18 0.84
C ALA A 35 -13.34 13.91 2.19
N VAL A 36 -12.62 15.02 2.32
CA VAL A 36 -12.47 15.71 3.61
C VAL A 36 -12.90 17.18 3.59
N ALA A 37 -12.85 17.85 2.43
CA ALA A 37 -13.19 19.28 2.35
C ALA A 37 -14.62 19.56 2.82
N LEU A 38 -14.78 20.63 3.59
CA LEU A 38 -16.06 21.10 4.10
C LEU A 38 -16.65 22.19 3.19
N PRO A 39 -17.98 22.36 3.18
CA PRO A 39 -18.61 23.42 2.41
C PRO A 39 -18.04 24.80 2.76
N GLY A 40 -17.60 25.54 1.74
CA GLY A 40 -17.06 26.89 1.88
C GLY A 40 -15.55 26.97 2.10
N GLN A 41 -14.84 25.83 2.19
CA GLN A 41 -13.38 25.83 2.19
C GLN A 41 -12.83 25.93 0.76
N ASP A 42 -11.68 26.57 0.60
CA ASP A 42 -10.96 26.58 -0.66
C ASP A 42 -10.28 25.23 -0.89
N VAL A 43 -10.28 24.77 -2.15
CA VAL A 43 -9.72 23.47 -2.54
C VAL A 43 -8.81 23.63 -3.75
N PHE A 44 -7.59 23.11 -3.63
CA PHE A 44 -6.65 23.04 -4.75
C PHE A 44 -6.35 21.55 -5.09
N TYR A 45 -6.77 21.13 -6.28
CA TYR A 45 -6.57 19.76 -6.74
C TYR A 45 -5.17 19.59 -7.34
N GLU A 46 -4.24 19.10 -6.54
CA GLU A 46 -2.88 18.82 -6.97
C GLU A 46 -2.26 17.68 -6.13
N TYR A 47 -1.38 16.88 -6.72
CA TYR A 47 -0.66 15.80 -6.06
C TYR A 47 0.86 15.87 -6.25
N ARG A 48 1.34 16.72 -7.15
CA ARG A 48 2.77 16.91 -7.42
C ARG A 48 3.38 17.82 -6.37
N SER A 49 4.38 17.29 -5.65
CA SER A 49 4.95 17.97 -4.49
C SER A 49 5.52 19.35 -4.80
N ALA A 50 6.16 19.53 -5.96
CA ALA A 50 6.73 20.81 -6.35
C ALA A 50 5.65 21.89 -6.61
N GLU A 51 4.59 21.50 -7.31
CA GLU A 51 3.46 22.39 -7.62
C GLU A 51 2.71 22.82 -6.35
N ILE A 52 2.53 21.88 -5.41
CA ILE A 52 1.92 22.16 -4.11
C ILE A 52 2.76 23.18 -3.33
N ALA A 53 4.09 22.95 -3.24
CA ALA A 53 4.97 23.86 -2.53
C ALA A 53 5.01 25.25 -3.16
N GLU A 54 5.02 25.32 -4.50
CA GLU A 54 4.96 26.58 -5.24
C GLU A 54 3.64 27.33 -5.02
N TYR A 55 2.53 26.58 -5.03
CA TYR A 55 1.20 27.15 -4.79
C TYR A 55 1.11 27.77 -3.39
N ILE A 56 1.49 27.03 -2.34
CA ILE A 56 1.49 27.53 -0.97
C ILE A 56 2.36 28.80 -0.85
N LYS A 57 3.53 28.82 -1.47
CA LYS A 57 4.42 30.00 -1.44
C LYS A 57 3.83 31.23 -2.13
N LYS A 58 3.00 31.04 -3.16
CA LYS A 58 2.34 32.14 -3.90
C LYS A 58 1.07 32.64 -3.22
N HIS A 59 0.54 31.87 -2.28
CA HIS A 59 -0.73 32.15 -1.59
C HIS A 59 -0.53 32.26 -0.07
N PRO A 60 0.24 33.28 0.39
CA PRO A 60 0.53 33.47 1.82
C PRO A 60 -0.69 33.90 2.65
N GLU A 61 -1.82 34.20 2.00
CA GLU A 61 -3.11 34.49 2.64
C GLU A 61 -3.70 33.28 3.36
N TYR A 62 -3.34 32.04 2.98
CA TYR A 62 -3.74 30.82 3.67
C TYR A 62 -2.82 30.54 4.84
N GLU A 63 -3.31 30.71 6.06
CA GLU A 63 -2.53 30.46 7.28
C GLU A 63 -2.50 28.96 7.65
N LYS A 64 -3.63 28.26 7.44
CA LYS A 64 -3.78 26.84 7.76
C LYS A 64 -4.10 26.02 6.53
N VAL A 65 -3.09 25.36 6.00
CA VAL A 65 -3.18 24.50 4.81
C VAL A 65 -3.14 23.04 5.19
N VAL A 66 -4.14 22.26 4.80
CA VAL A 66 -4.13 20.81 4.94
C VAL A 66 -3.83 20.15 3.60
N ILE A 67 -2.80 19.33 3.56
CA ILE A 67 -2.48 18.48 2.38
C ILE A 67 -2.96 17.06 2.68
N ALA A 68 -4.04 16.66 2.00
CA ALA A 68 -4.73 15.39 2.20
C ALA A 68 -4.05 14.25 1.42
N LEU A 69 -3.64 13.21 2.13
CA LEU A 69 -2.98 12.01 1.61
C LEU A 69 -3.80 10.76 1.93
N SER A 70 -3.89 9.83 1.00
CA SER A 70 -4.62 8.57 1.20
C SER A 70 -3.98 7.71 2.29
N GLY A 71 -4.79 7.10 3.12
CA GLY A 71 -4.36 6.20 4.18
C GLY A 71 -3.59 6.91 5.29
N ASP A 72 -2.43 6.39 5.62
CA ASP A 72 -1.46 6.97 6.54
C ASP A 72 -0.33 7.68 5.79
N VAL A 73 0.15 8.78 6.37
CA VAL A 73 1.23 9.61 5.78
C VAL A 73 2.52 8.81 5.55
N GLY A 74 2.84 7.86 6.43
CA GLY A 74 4.03 7.02 6.34
C GLY A 74 3.89 5.78 5.45
N PHE A 75 2.67 5.48 4.95
CA PHE A 75 2.40 4.22 4.28
C PHE A 75 2.24 4.36 2.76
N TYR A 76 3.34 4.26 2.02
CA TYR A 76 3.39 4.38 0.55
C TYR A 76 2.73 5.65 -0.01
N SER A 77 2.72 6.72 0.76
CA SER A 77 2.17 8.02 0.39
C SER A 77 3.18 8.92 -0.34
N GLY A 78 2.71 10.06 -0.85
CA GLY A 78 3.55 11.13 -1.41
C GLY A 78 4.30 11.98 -0.39
N ALA A 79 4.16 11.72 0.91
CA ALA A 79 4.64 12.58 2.00
C ALA A 79 6.15 12.85 1.94
N LYS A 80 6.97 11.86 1.59
CA LYS A 80 8.44 12.04 1.50
C LYS A 80 8.82 13.15 0.50
N GLY A 81 8.12 13.19 -0.65
CA GLY A 81 8.33 14.23 -1.66
C GLY A 81 7.85 15.60 -1.18
N LEU A 82 6.70 15.64 -0.52
CA LEU A 82 6.12 16.85 0.05
C LEU A 82 7.00 17.44 1.15
N LEU A 83 7.45 16.64 2.11
CA LEU A 83 8.35 17.08 3.17
C LEU A 83 9.63 17.69 2.61
N LYS A 84 10.20 17.08 1.56
CA LYS A 84 11.35 17.65 0.87
C LYS A 84 11.03 18.96 0.18
N ALA A 85 9.91 19.09 -0.49
CA ALA A 85 9.51 20.29 -1.22
C ALA A 85 9.12 21.46 -0.29
N LEU A 86 8.70 21.15 0.95
CA LEU A 86 8.35 22.10 2.00
C LEU A 86 9.49 22.34 2.99
N ASP A 87 10.73 21.92 2.68
CA ASP A 87 11.92 22.07 3.54
C ASP A 87 11.72 21.55 4.98
N GLY A 88 10.89 20.51 5.15
CA GLY A 88 10.53 19.95 6.43
C GLY A 88 9.49 20.76 7.23
N ASN A 89 9.03 21.89 6.73
CA ASN A 89 8.08 22.76 7.43
C ASN A 89 6.63 22.26 7.27
N ALA A 90 6.33 21.12 7.88
CA ALA A 90 4.98 20.57 7.88
C ALA A 90 4.75 19.71 9.12
N GLU A 91 3.65 19.93 9.80
CA GLU A 91 3.13 18.99 10.80
C GLU A 91 2.60 17.74 10.11
N ILE A 92 2.75 16.59 10.77
CA ILE A 92 2.29 15.31 10.26
C ILE A 92 1.20 14.78 11.18
N ILE A 93 0.01 14.54 10.61
CA ILE A 93 -1.10 13.92 11.30
C ILE A 93 -1.32 12.54 10.66
N CYS A 94 -1.22 11.49 11.48
CA CYS A 94 -1.37 10.11 11.01
C CYS A 94 -2.81 9.80 10.59
N GLY A 95 -2.96 8.77 9.76
CA GLY A 95 -4.25 8.23 9.35
C GLY A 95 -4.25 6.70 9.42
N ILE A 96 -5.41 6.10 9.22
CA ILE A 96 -5.56 4.65 9.14
C ILE A 96 -5.11 4.16 7.75
N SER A 97 -4.04 3.38 7.71
CA SER A 97 -3.56 2.82 6.43
C SER A 97 -4.41 1.64 5.96
N SER A 98 -4.35 1.34 4.65
CA SER A 98 -5.08 0.20 4.07
C SER A 98 -4.68 -1.14 4.69
N VAL A 99 -3.44 -1.33 5.12
CA VAL A 99 -3.03 -2.56 5.80
C VAL A 99 -3.74 -2.71 7.14
N VAL A 100 -3.79 -1.66 7.97
CA VAL A 100 -4.47 -1.70 9.27
C VAL A 100 -5.96 -1.97 9.08
N TYR A 101 -6.62 -1.22 8.19
CA TYR A 101 -8.04 -1.38 7.92
C TYR A 101 -8.37 -2.78 7.39
N PHE A 102 -7.71 -3.21 6.32
CA PHE A 102 -8.00 -4.47 5.66
C PHE A 102 -7.71 -5.69 6.56
N MET A 103 -6.55 -5.71 7.22
CA MET A 103 -6.18 -6.82 8.07
C MET A 103 -7.13 -6.97 9.28
N SER A 104 -7.64 -5.85 9.82
CA SER A 104 -8.67 -5.89 10.86
C SER A 104 -9.99 -6.50 10.37
N LYS A 105 -10.40 -6.18 9.12
CA LYS A 105 -11.62 -6.72 8.51
C LYS A 105 -11.55 -8.23 8.26
N ILE A 106 -10.38 -8.75 7.92
CA ILE A 106 -10.17 -10.19 7.69
C ILE A 106 -9.75 -10.95 8.97
N GLY A 107 -9.59 -10.26 10.10
CA GLY A 107 -9.24 -10.87 11.39
C GLY A 107 -7.83 -11.44 11.45
N LEU A 108 -6.88 -10.90 10.68
CA LEU A 108 -5.49 -11.33 10.67
C LEU A 108 -4.56 -10.24 11.23
N SER A 109 -3.56 -10.66 12.00
CA SER A 109 -2.46 -9.78 12.40
C SER A 109 -1.58 -9.42 11.20
N TRP A 110 -1.02 -8.22 11.20
CA TRP A 110 -0.13 -7.74 10.14
C TRP A 110 1.32 -7.54 10.60
N ASP A 111 1.62 -7.75 11.88
CA ASP A 111 2.95 -7.58 12.47
C ASP A 111 4.00 -8.56 11.89
N ASP A 112 3.58 -9.76 11.50
CA ASP A 112 4.40 -10.79 10.85
C ASP A 112 4.25 -10.82 9.31
N ALA A 113 3.49 -9.87 8.73
CA ALA A 113 3.27 -9.83 7.30
C ALA A 113 4.42 -9.13 6.55
N LYS A 114 4.83 -9.68 5.42
CA LYS A 114 5.65 -8.95 4.46
C LYS A 114 4.79 -7.93 3.73
N ILE A 115 5.02 -6.64 3.98
CA ILE A 115 4.23 -5.55 3.42
C ILE A 115 4.95 -4.96 2.21
N VAL A 116 4.24 -4.83 1.09
CA VAL A 116 4.77 -4.29 -0.17
C VAL A 116 3.72 -3.50 -0.94
N SER A 117 4.18 -2.70 -1.90
CA SER A 117 3.31 -2.03 -2.87
C SER A 117 3.74 -2.38 -4.29
N ALA A 118 2.81 -2.92 -5.06
CA ALA A 118 2.95 -3.11 -6.51
C ALA A 118 2.32 -1.97 -7.31
N HIS A 119 1.71 -0.98 -6.63
CA HIS A 119 1.14 0.19 -7.27
C HIS A 119 2.23 1.10 -7.84
N GLY A 120 2.31 1.18 -9.17
CA GLY A 120 3.30 2.00 -9.87
C GLY A 120 4.77 1.57 -9.67
N ARG A 121 5.01 0.34 -9.19
CA ARG A 121 6.35 -0.19 -8.90
C ARG A 121 6.48 -1.63 -9.38
N VAL A 122 7.70 -2.00 -9.80
CA VAL A 122 8.02 -3.40 -10.09
C VAL A 122 8.22 -4.14 -8.77
N CYS A 123 7.39 -5.16 -8.54
CA CYS A 123 7.46 -6.01 -7.36
C CYS A 123 7.27 -7.48 -7.74
N ASN A 124 8.20 -8.35 -7.35
CA ASN A 124 8.07 -9.79 -7.57
C ASN A 124 7.24 -10.44 -6.45
N LEU A 125 5.91 -10.26 -6.50
CA LEU A 125 4.98 -10.81 -5.52
C LEU A 125 5.06 -12.34 -5.44
N VAL A 126 5.27 -13.03 -6.55
CA VAL A 126 5.38 -14.50 -6.59
C VAL A 126 6.53 -15.00 -5.72
N SER A 127 7.70 -14.36 -5.84
CA SER A 127 8.87 -14.72 -5.01
C SER A 127 8.61 -14.41 -3.52
N LEU A 128 7.98 -13.28 -3.22
CA LEU A 128 7.66 -12.93 -1.84
C LEU A 128 6.67 -13.90 -1.21
N ILE A 129 5.62 -14.29 -1.94
CA ILE A 129 4.60 -15.24 -1.46
C ILE A 129 5.20 -16.66 -1.32
N ARG A 130 6.16 -17.03 -2.16
CA ARG A 130 6.86 -18.30 -2.04
C ARG A 130 7.68 -18.40 -0.76
N THR A 131 8.22 -17.28 -0.28
CA THR A 131 9.19 -17.26 0.83
C THR A 131 8.64 -16.67 2.14
N ASN A 132 7.44 -16.12 2.13
CA ASN A 132 6.79 -15.59 3.31
C ASN A 132 5.37 -16.14 3.43
N GLN A 133 5.02 -16.57 4.64
CA GLN A 133 3.71 -17.14 4.92
C GLN A 133 2.57 -16.14 4.72
N LYS A 134 2.82 -14.88 5.03
CA LYS A 134 1.85 -13.79 4.92
C LYS A 134 2.44 -12.62 4.15
N VAL A 135 1.79 -12.21 3.07
CA VAL A 135 2.22 -11.07 2.24
C VAL A 135 1.03 -10.15 2.02
N PHE A 136 1.12 -8.93 2.53
CA PHE A 136 0.19 -7.86 2.17
C PHE A 136 0.74 -7.07 0.99
N ALA A 137 -0.09 -6.80 -0.02
CA ALA A 137 0.29 -6.00 -1.17
C ALA A 137 -0.81 -5.02 -1.58
N ILE A 138 -0.41 -3.78 -1.87
CA ILE A 138 -1.25 -2.82 -2.59
C ILE A 138 -1.10 -3.12 -4.08
N LEU A 139 -2.23 -3.35 -4.76
CA LEU A 139 -2.29 -3.48 -6.21
C LEU A 139 -2.64 -2.11 -6.83
N GLY A 140 -2.67 -2.00 -8.13
CA GLY A 140 -2.88 -0.68 -8.76
C GLY A 140 -3.60 -0.76 -10.11
N THR A 141 -4.08 -1.95 -10.48
CA THR A 141 -4.79 -2.18 -11.73
C THR A 141 -5.96 -3.13 -11.50
N SER A 142 -7.00 -3.00 -12.29
CA SER A 142 -8.23 -3.81 -12.20
C SER A 142 -7.99 -5.30 -12.51
N ASP A 143 -6.93 -5.64 -13.22
CA ASP A 143 -6.49 -7.00 -13.51
C ASP A 143 -5.39 -7.51 -12.57
N GLY A 144 -4.97 -6.70 -11.61
CA GLY A 144 -3.86 -7.00 -10.72
C GLY A 144 -4.03 -8.30 -9.94
N THR A 145 -5.22 -8.54 -9.42
CA THR A 145 -5.57 -9.77 -8.69
C THR A 145 -5.52 -10.99 -9.61
N ALA A 146 -6.13 -10.92 -10.80
CA ALA A 146 -6.13 -12.03 -11.77
C ALA A 146 -4.73 -12.34 -12.28
N HIS A 147 -3.95 -11.30 -12.59
CA HIS A 147 -2.57 -11.46 -13.05
C HIS A 147 -1.67 -12.12 -11.99
N LEU A 148 -1.81 -11.73 -10.72
CA LEU A 148 -1.12 -12.39 -9.61
C LEU A 148 -1.58 -13.86 -9.47
N ALA A 149 -2.89 -14.10 -9.49
CA ALA A 149 -3.50 -15.41 -9.38
C ALA A 149 -3.03 -16.36 -10.48
N GLN A 150 -2.99 -15.89 -11.73
CA GLN A 150 -2.46 -16.64 -12.86
C GLN A 150 -0.99 -17.01 -12.65
N LYS A 151 -0.14 -16.03 -12.28
CA LYS A 151 1.27 -16.30 -12.01
C LYS A 151 1.47 -17.29 -10.87
N LEU A 152 0.73 -17.18 -9.77
CA LEU A 152 0.82 -18.15 -8.68
C LEU A 152 0.47 -19.54 -9.14
N THR A 153 -0.59 -19.67 -9.96
CA THR A 153 -1.03 -20.96 -10.53
C THR A 153 0.03 -21.55 -11.47
N ASP A 154 0.59 -20.75 -12.37
CA ASP A 154 1.64 -21.15 -13.31
C ASP A 154 2.92 -21.64 -12.58
N TYR A 155 3.20 -21.09 -11.42
CA TYR A 155 4.34 -21.51 -10.57
C TYR A 155 3.99 -22.57 -9.53
N GLY A 156 2.86 -23.26 -9.66
CA GLY A 156 2.45 -24.37 -8.79
C GLY A 156 1.97 -23.93 -7.40
N MET A 157 1.60 -22.66 -7.23
CA MET A 157 1.08 -22.08 -5.98
C MET A 157 -0.41 -21.72 -6.08
N GLY A 158 -1.18 -22.42 -6.90
CA GLY A 158 -2.61 -22.17 -7.10
C GLY A 158 -3.47 -22.38 -5.85
N GLU A 159 -2.99 -23.10 -4.85
CA GLU A 159 -3.68 -23.32 -3.56
C GLU A 159 -3.50 -22.19 -2.56
N VAL A 160 -2.60 -21.21 -2.81
CA VAL A 160 -2.40 -20.05 -1.95
C VAL A 160 -3.73 -19.31 -1.79
N GLN A 161 -4.08 -19.02 -0.55
CA GLN A 161 -5.28 -18.24 -0.24
C GLN A 161 -4.99 -16.75 -0.48
N LEU A 162 -5.82 -16.12 -1.28
CA LEU A 162 -5.81 -14.68 -1.53
C LEU A 162 -7.04 -14.06 -0.86
N TYR A 163 -6.81 -13.34 0.22
CA TYR A 163 -7.78 -12.39 0.75
C TYR A 163 -7.70 -11.15 -0.12
N VAL A 164 -8.80 -10.73 -0.67
CA VAL A 164 -8.87 -9.58 -1.59
C VAL A 164 -9.75 -8.51 -0.98
N GLY A 165 -9.28 -7.28 -0.98
CA GLY A 165 -10.03 -6.10 -0.57
C GLY A 165 -10.08 -5.09 -1.70
N GLU A 166 -11.28 -4.66 -2.08
CA GLU A 166 -11.50 -3.67 -3.13
C GLU A 166 -12.35 -2.53 -2.60
N ASN A 167 -12.05 -1.33 -3.03
CA ASN A 167 -12.77 -0.10 -2.67
C ASN A 167 -13.00 0.00 -1.14
N LEU A 168 -11.95 -0.29 -0.37
CA LEU A 168 -12.05 -0.37 1.08
C LEU A 168 -12.63 0.91 1.68
N SER A 169 -13.65 0.75 2.52
CA SER A 169 -14.44 1.79 3.19
C SER A 169 -15.40 2.61 2.30
N TYR A 170 -15.47 2.35 1.01
CA TYR A 170 -16.49 2.93 0.13
C TYR A 170 -17.77 2.10 0.15
N GLU A 171 -18.85 2.64 -0.40
CA GLU A 171 -20.17 1.97 -0.45
C GLU A 171 -20.14 0.63 -1.19
N ASP A 172 -19.22 0.49 -2.15
CA ASP A 172 -19.00 -0.70 -2.96
C ASP A 172 -17.82 -1.55 -2.45
N GLU A 173 -17.48 -1.44 -1.16
CA GLU A 173 -16.45 -2.27 -0.52
C GLU A 173 -16.70 -3.76 -0.76
N LYS A 174 -15.68 -4.46 -1.22
CA LYS A 174 -15.71 -5.92 -1.36
C LYS A 174 -14.53 -6.52 -0.61
N ILE A 175 -14.81 -7.48 0.24
CA ILE A 175 -13.80 -8.28 0.94
C ILE A 175 -14.17 -9.75 0.84
N PHE A 176 -13.27 -10.56 0.31
CA PHE A 176 -13.49 -11.99 0.15
C PHE A 176 -12.15 -12.76 0.17
N VAL A 177 -12.24 -14.09 0.30
CA VAL A 177 -11.08 -15.00 0.21
C VAL A 177 -11.36 -16.11 -0.78
N LYS A 178 -10.37 -16.41 -1.63
CA LYS A 178 -10.38 -17.54 -2.56
C LYS A 178 -8.96 -18.06 -2.78
N GLN A 179 -8.86 -19.28 -3.31
CA GLN A 179 -7.58 -19.80 -3.78
C GLN A 179 -7.15 -19.08 -5.06
N ALA A 180 -5.85 -18.92 -5.26
CA ALA A 180 -5.32 -18.22 -6.42
C ALA A 180 -5.86 -18.80 -7.74
N ARG A 181 -5.91 -20.13 -7.88
CA ARG A 181 -6.44 -20.79 -9.09
C ARG A 181 -7.88 -20.43 -9.44
N GLU A 182 -8.68 -19.96 -8.48
CA GLU A 182 -10.08 -19.57 -8.67
C GLU A 182 -10.24 -18.11 -9.14
N LEU A 183 -9.13 -17.36 -9.18
CA LEU A 183 -9.12 -15.92 -9.47
C LEU A 183 -8.41 -15.57 -10.78
N THR A 184 -8.03 -16.54 -11.58
CA THR A 184 -7.27 -16.32 -12.83
C THR A 184 -8.02 -15.45 -13.85
N ASP A 185 -9.35 -15.53 -13.87
CA ASP A 185 -10.22 -14.74 -14.76
C ASP A 185 -10.97 -13.63 -14.03
N TYR A 186 -10.60 -13.34 -12.78
CA TYR A 186 -11.30 -12.36 -11.96
C TYR A 186 -11.18 -10.94 -12.54
N ARG A 187 -12.29 -10.22 -12.56
CA ARG A 187 -12.36 -8.81 -12.95
C ARG A 187 -12.61 -7.98 -11.69
N GLY A 188 -11.57 -7.33 -11.22
CA GLY A 188 -11.59 -6.54 -9.99
C GLY A 188 -11.55 -5.04 -10.22
N ASP A 189 -11.39 -4.30 -9.14
CA ASP A 189 -11.25 -2.86 -9.13
C ASP A 189 -9.77 -2.44 -9.00
N ALA A 190 -9.44 -1.25 -9.53
CA ALA A 190 -8.07 -0.74 -9.48
C ALA A 190 -7.64 -0.35 -8.06
N LEU A 191 -8.60 0.01 -7.18
CA LEU A 191 -8.34 0.29 -5.76
C LEU A 191 -8.39 -1.02 -4.97
N SER A 192 -7.37 -1.85 -5.11
CA SER A 192 -7.34 -3.17 -4.52
C SER A 192 -6.09 -3.42 -3.69
N VAL A 193 -6.27 -4.23 -2.65
CA VAL A 193 -5.22 -4.80 -1.83
C VAL A 193 -5.40 -6.30 -1.73
N ILE A 194 -4.34 -7.01 -1.46
CA ILE A 194 -4.42 -8.45 -1.16
C ILE A 194 -3.63 -8.77 0.12
N CYS A 195 -4.07 -9.83 0.81
CA CYS A 195 -3.23 -10.57 1.73
C CYS A 195 -3.14 -12.01 1.23
N ALA A 196 -1.95 -12.42 0.80
CA ALA A 196 -1.69 -13.79 0.42
C ALA A 196 -1.27 -14.59 1.65
N TRP A 197 -1.92 -15.73 1.88
CA TRP A 197 -1.58 -16.69 2.91
C TRP A 197 -1.06 -17.97 2.27
N ASN A 198 0.21 -18.26 2.49
CA ASN A 198 0.89 -19.47 2.00
C ASN A 198 1.47 -20.26 3.18
N PRO A 199 0.76 -21.28 3.70
CA PRO A 199 1.26 -22.09 4.81
C PRO A 199 2.52 -22.87 4.46
N ASP A 200 2.73 -23.17 3.18
CA ASP A 200 3.88 -23.92 2.66
C ASP A 200 5.05 -23.02 2.24
N ALA A 201 5.06 -21.76 2.68
CA ALA A 201 6.12 -20.82 2.37
C ALA A 201 7.48 -21.37 2.85
N LYS A 202 8.42 -21.45 1.91
CA LYS A 202 9.78 -21.87 2.22
C LYS A 202 10.58 -20.64 2.60
N THR A 203 10.94 -20.52 3.86
CA THR A 203 11.85 -19.46 4.31
C THR A 203 13.09 -19.48 3.43
N ALA A 204 13.38 -18.36 2.76
CA ALA A 204 14.62 -18.24 2.02
C ALA A 204 15.79 -18.46 2.98
N LEU A 205 16.69 -19.35 2.65
CA LEU A 205 17.93 -19.51 3.41
C LEU A 205 18.69 -18.18 3.32
N THR A 206 18.67 -17.42 4.40
CA THR A 206 19.36 -16.13 4.51
C THR A 206 20.77 -16.26 5.05
N THR A 207 21.30 -17.50 5.12
CA THR A 207 22.54 -17.79 5.81
C THR A 207 23.67 -18.14 4.87
N HIS A 208 24.83 -18.13 5.43
CA HIS A 208 26.18 -18.36 4.96
C HIS A 208 26.36 -19.54 3.99
N GLY A 209 25.79 -19.46 2.81
CA GLY A 209 25.95 -20.44 1.76
C GLY A 209 24.96 -21.61 1.85
N LEU A 210 24.69 -22.18 0.72
CA LEU A 210 24.00 -23.46 0.62
C LEU A 210 25.00 -24.59 0.90
N PRO A 211 24.57 -25.71 1.53
CA PRO A 211 25.44 -26.86 1.68
C PRO A 211 25.92 -27.39 0.31
N ASP A 212 27.10 -27.93 0.26
CA ASP A 212 27.76 -28.34 -0.98
C ASP A 212 26.94 -29.28 -1.85
N ASP A 213 26.06 -30.07 -1.25
CA ASP A 213 25.15 -31.02 -1.93
C ASP A 213 23.95 -30.33 -2.62
N ALA A 214 23.68 -29.07 -2.27
CA ALA A 214 22.64 -28.24 -2.95
C ALA A 214 23.08 -27.80 -4.36
N PHE A 215 24.36 -27.97 -4.73
CA PHE A 215 24.89 -27.57 -6.03
C PHE A 215 25.14 -28.79 -6.95
N THR A 216 24.69 -28.69 -8.18
CA THR A 216 25.10 -29.66 -9.22
C THR A 216 26.57 -29.42 -9.55
N ARG A 217 27.43 -30.33 -9.11
CA ARG A 217 28.88 -30.22 -9.32
C ARG A 217 29.24 -30.60 -10.74
N GLY A 218 29.83 -29.66 -11.48
CA GLY A 218 30.47 -29.89 -12.76
C GLY A 218 31.98 -30.13 -12.62
N LYS A 219 32.70 -29.96 -13.71
CA LYS A 219 34.19 -30.07 -13.75
C LYS A 219 34.92 -28.80 -13.26
N VAL A 220 34.18 -27.76 -12.87
CA VAL A 220 34.75 -26.49 -12.42
C VAL A 220 35.00 -26.57 -10.91
N PRO A 221 36.21 -26.20 -10.41
CA PRO A 221 36.47 -26.12 -8.98
C PRO A 221 35.53 -25.15 -8.31
N MET A 222 34.84 -25.53 -7.24
CA MET A 222 33.99 -24.68 -6.41
C MET A 222 34.62 -24.52 -5.04
N THR A 223 34.46 -23.36 -4.43
CA THR A 223 34.85 -23.12 -3.06
C THR A 223 34.02 -24.02 -2.13
N LYS A 224 34.67 -24.72 -1.23
CA LYS A 224 34.00 -25.57 -0.24
C LYS A 224 33.53 -24.77 0.94
N THR A 225 32.52 -25.25 1.66
CA THR A 225 31.94 -24.64 2.86
C THR A 225 32.97 -24.45 4.01
N GLU A 226 34.08 -25.15 3.97
CA GLU A 226 35.11 -25.14 5.01
C GLU A 226 36.26 -24.13 4.76
N VAL A 227 36.06 -23.14 3.89
CA VAL A 227 37.04 -22.08 3.61
C VAL A 227 36.58 -20.76 4.18
#